data_44c4ae790257ef0e9bf59dbc93c09603
#
_entry.id   44c4ae790257ef0e9bf59dbc93c09603
#
_cell.length_a   1.000
_cell.length_b   1.000
_cell.length_c   1.000
_cell.angle_alpha   90.00
_cell.angle_beta   90.00
_cell.angle_gamma   90.00
#
_symmetry.space_group_name_H-M   'P 1'
#
loop_
_entity.id
_entity.type
_entity.pdbx_description
1 polymer ?
#
loop_
_entity_poly.entity_id
_entity_poly.type
_entity_poly.pdbx_seq_one_letter_code
_entity_poly.pdbx_strand_id
1 'polypeptide(L)'
;TFTNAMAAARGTRLHAFAAEAIALGQRLTKTQQTLNMYVNDAISMRMKPEVLLFYTRNAFGTADAISFRRERGHDKTVLRIHDLKTGTTKSNVNQLEIYAAFFCLEYDMPPHTIDIELRIYQNDFIQIYIPDPEDILHIMDKLITFDRLIDQARQEALA
;
A
#
# COMPACT_ATOMS: atom_id res chain seq x y z
N THR A 1 20.44 -17.91 -0.40
CA THR A 1 21.87 -17.62 -0.36
C THR A 1 22.20 -16.51 0.63
N PHE A 2 23.45 -16.42 1.04
CA PHE A 2 23.92 -15.37 1.95
C PHE A 2 23.64 -13.96 1.41
N THR A 3 23.86 -13.74 0.13
CA THR A 3 23.62 -12.45 -0.54
C THR A 3 22.14 -12.05 -0.49
N ASN A 4 21.23 -13.00 -0.74
CA ASN A 4 19.79 -12.74 -0.69
C ASN A 4 19.32 -12.45 0.74
N ALA A 5 19.85 -13.17 1.72
CA ALA A 5 19.54 -12.94 3.13
C ALA A 5 20.00 -11.54 3.59
N MET A 6 21.19 -11.11 3.16
CA MET A 6 21.69 -9.77 3.48
C MET A 6 20.87 -8.67 2.80
N ALA A 7 20.47 -8.86 1.54
CA ALA A 7 19.63 -7.89 0.83
C ALA A 7 18.26 -7.77 1.50
N ALA A 8 17.65 -8.88 1.91
CA ALA A 8 16.37 -8.86 2.63
C ALA A 8 16.48 -8.16 3.98
N ALA A 9 17.56 -8.42 4.74
CA ALA A 9 17.79 -7.76 6.03
C ALA A 9 18.00 -6.25 5.87
N ARG A 10 18.73 -5.83 4.84
CA ARG A 10 18.91 -4.42 4.52
C ARG A 10 17.57 -3.76 4.15
N GLY A 11 16.75 -4.43 3.33
CA GLY A 11 15.43 -3.94 2.95
C GLY A 11 14.53 -3.71 4.16
N THR A 12 14.52 -4.65 5.11
CA THR A 12 13.76 -4.54 6.35
C THR A 12 14.21 -3.34 7.18
N ARG A 13 15.52 -3.11 7.30
CA ARG A 13 16.05 -1.95 8.03
C ARG A 13 15.69 -0.64 7.35
N LEU A 14 15.74 -0.57 6.03
CA LEU A 14 15.38 0.63 5.28
C LEU A 14 13.90 0.95 5.43
N HIS A 15 13.03 -0.05 5.39
CA HIS A 15 11.59 0.15 5.63
C HIS A 15 11.32 0.66 7.05
N ALA A 16 11.97 0.08 8.06
CA ALA A 16 11.83 0.49 9.45
C ALA A 16 12.33 1.93 9.65
N PHE A 17 13.47 2.28 9.08
CA PHE A 17 14.01 3.64 9.11
C PHE A 17 13.04 4.64 8.47
N ALA A 18 12.53 4.31 7.29
CA ALA A 18 11.60 5.17 6.57
C ALA A 18 10.32 5.38 7.37
N ALA A 19 9.76 4.32 7.94
CA ALA A 19 8.55 4.40 8.74
C ALA A 19 8.74 5.32 9.95
N GLU A 20 9.87 5.20 10.65
CA GLU A 20 10.18 6.06 11.79
C GLU A 20 10.34 7.52 11.37
N ALA A 21 11.07 7.78 10.29
CA ALA A 21 11.27 9.14 9.77
C ALA A 21 9.92 9.79 9.40
N ILE A 22 9.04 9.04 8.76
CA ILE A 22 7.70 9.52 8.41
C ILE A 22 6.88 9.81 9.68
N ALA A 23 6.87 8.87 10.62
CA ALA A 23 6.11 9.02 11.87
C ALA A 23 6.56 10.25 12.68
N LEU A 24 7.85 10.55 12.68
CA LEU A 24 8.42 11.70 13.38
C LEU A 24 8.39 12.99 12.57
N GLY A 25 8.01 12.94 11.30
CA GLY A 25 8.08 14.10 10.41
C GLY A 25 9.50 14.55 10.12
N GLN A 26 10.45 13.62 10.20
CA GLN A 26 11.89 13.88 10.00
C GLN A 26 12.23 13.78 8.52
N ARG A 27 12.27 14.93 7.83
CA ARG A 27 12.63 14.99 6.41
C ARG A 27 14.08 14.58 6.18
N LEU A 28 14.31 13.92 5.05
CA LEU A 28 15.64 13.61 4.57
C LEU A 28 16.09 14.68 3.58
N THR A 29 17.39 14.67 3.25
CA THR A 29 17.94 15.58 2.25
C THR A 29 17.16 15.44 0.94
N LYS A 30 16.82 16.56 0.32
CA LYS A 30 16.08 16.57 -0.95
C LYS A 30 16.99 16.09 -2.08
N THR A 31 16.84 14.84 -2.46
CA THR A 31 17.55 14.20 -3.57
C THR A 31 16.58 13.39 -4.40
N GLN A 32 17.06 12.81 -5.50
CA GLN A 32 16.29 11.88 -6.32
C GLN A 32 16.55 10.42 -5.94
N GLN A 33 17.16 10.16 -4.79
CA GLN A 33 17.30 8.81 -4.27
C GLN A 33 15.94 8.28 -3.79
N THR A 34 15.71 7.00 -4.03
CA THR A 34 14.44 6.33 -3.72
C THR A 34 13.96 6.60 -2.29
N LEU A 35 14.80 6.33 -1.31
CA LEU A 35 14.43 6.47 0.09
C LEU A 35 14.07 7.91 0.44
N ASN A 36 14.87 8.87 -0.04
CA ASN A 36 14.66 10.29 0.27
C ASN A 36 13.36 10.80 -0.34
N MET A 37 13.07 10.45 -1.59
CA MET A 37 11.82 10.82 -2.24
C MET A 37 10.62 10.22 -1.52
N TYR A 38 10.70 8.94 -1.18
CA TYR A 38 9.62 8.24 -0.51
C TYR A 38 9.27 8.87 0.83
N VAL A 39 10.28 9.07 1.69
CA VAL A 39 10.07 9.66 3.03
C VAL A 39 9.52 11.09 2.91
N ASN A 40 10.16 11.91 2.09
CA ASN A 40 9.77 13.32 1.95
C ASN A 40 8.38 13.49 1.36
N ASP A 41 8.02 12.69 0.36
CA ASP A 41 6.67 12.72 -0.22
C ASP A 41 5.62 12.28 0.80
N ALA A 42 5.88 11.22 1.56
CA ALA A 42 4.95 10.74 2.57
C ALA A 42 4.70 11.80 3.64
N ILE A 43 5.75 12.49 4.08
CA ILE A 43 5.61 13.60 5.04
C ILE A 43 4.80 14.74 4.44
N SER A 44 5.13 15.17 3.22
CA SER A 44 4.44 16.26 2.54
C SER A 44 2.96 15.96 2.30
N MET A 45 2.62 14.73 1.99
CA MET A 45 1.25 14.27 1.77
C MET A 45 0.55 13.83 3.05
N ARG A 46 1.20 14.00 4.20
CA ARG A 46 0.67 13.66 5.54
C ARG A 46 0.21 12.23 5.63
N MET A 47 1.01 11.33 5.10
CA MET A 47 0.72 9.90 5.11
C MET A 47 1.14 9.26 6.44
N LYS A 48 0.47 8.17 6.78
CA LYS A 48 0.84 7.36 7.94
C LYS A 48 1.61 6.13 7.48
N PRO A 49 2.72 5.77 8.16
CA PRO A 49 3.51 4.60 7.79
C PRO A 49 2.96 3.32 8.40
N GLU A 50 3.18 2.22 7.72
CA GLU A 50 2.92 0.85 8.20
C GLU A 50 1.52 0.67 8.80
N VAL A 51 0.50 0.91 7.98
CA VAL A 51 -0.89 0.81 8.40
C VAL A 51 -1.47 -0.52 7.97
N LEU A 52 -2.02 -1.26 8.93
CA LEU A 52 -2.74 -2.49 8.66
C LEU A 52 -4.07 -2.18 7.97
N LEU A 53 -4.28 -2.80 6.82
CA LEU A 53 -5.54 -2.80 6.09
C LEU A 53 -6.17 -4.17 6.30
N PHE A 54 -7.31 -4.18 6.94
CA PHE A 54 -7.92 -5.43 7.42
C PHE A 54 -9.35 -5.56 6.93
N TYR A 55 -9.61 -6.56 6.09
CA TYR A 55 -10.96 -6.95 5.74
C TYR A 55 -11.45 -8.06 6.68
N THR A 56 -10.76 -9.20 6.65
CA THR A 56 -11.02 -10.34 7.55
C THR A 56 -9.68 -11.00 7.92
N ARG A 57 -9.73 -11.97 8.84
CA ARG A 57 -8.53 -12.76 9.17
C ARG A 57 -7.92 -13.51 7.97
N ASN A 58 -8.70 -13.68 6.88
CA ASN A 58 -8.23 -14.34 5.66
C ASN A 58 -7.66 -13.34 4.63
N ALA A 59 -7.92 -12.04 4.81
CA ALA A 59 -7.62 -11.03 3.81
C ALA A 59 -7.24 -9.71 4.47
N PHE A 60 -5.94 -9.47 4.60
CA PHE A 60 -5.37 -8.25 5.19
C PHE A 60 -3.96 -8.03 4.65
N GLY A 61 -3.44 -6.85 4.88
CA GLY A 61 -2.07 -6.51 4.51
C GLY A 61 -1.64 -5.21 5.16
N THR A 62 -0.36 -4.89 5.09
CA THR A 62 0.19 -3.67 5.65
C THR A 62 0.69 -2.77 4.52
N ALA A 63 0.13 -1.56 4.42
CA ALA A 63 0.60 -0.56 3.48
C ALA A 63 1.82 0.15 4.06
N ASP A 64 2.87 0.35 3.25
CA ASP A 64 4.08 1.06 3.70
C ASP A 64 3.75 2.49 4.10
N ALA A 65 2.96 3.21 3.30
CA ALA A 65 2.43 4.52 3.64
C ALA A 65 1.05 4.71 3.00
N ILE A 66 0.16 5.35 3.74
CA ILE A 66 -1.22 5.57 3.29
C ILE A 66 -1.77 6.90 3.83
N SER A 67 -2.60 7.55 3.02
CA SER A 67 -3.42 8.68 3.45
C SER A 67 -4.79 8.63 2.80
N PHE A 68 -5.78 9.17 3.51
CA PHE A 68 -7.14 9.32 2.99
C PHE A 68 -7.65 10.69 3.41
N ARG A 69 -7.64 11.66 2.48
CA ARG A 69 -7.86 13.06 2.80
C ARG A 69 -8.47 13.83 1.65
N ARG A 70 -9.18 14.91 1.99
CA ARG A 70 -9.55 15.93 1.01
C ARG A 70 -8.29 16.68 0.58
N GLU A 71 -8.14 16.87 -0.73
CA GLU A 71 -6.98 17.57 -1.30
C GLU A 71 -7.43 18.59 -2.33
N ARG A 72 -6.62 19.65 -2.53
CA ARG A 72 -6.89 20.66 -3.55
C ARG A 72 -6.87 20.01 -4.94
N GLY A 73 -7.77 20.46 -5.82
CA GLY A 73 -7.86 19.96 -7.18
C GLY A 73 -8.64 18.66 -7.32
N HIS A 74 -9.19 18.13 -6.22
CA HIS A 74 -10.00 16.93 -6.22
C HIS A 74 -11.39 17.21 -5.64
N ASP A 75 -12.42 16.79 -6.36
CA ASP A 75 -13.80 16.86 -5.86
C ASP A 75 -14.09 15.75 -4.86
N LYS A 76 -13.37 14.63 -4.98
CA LYS A 76 -13.51 13.46 -4.11
C LYS A 76 -12.37 13.41 -3.10
N THR A 77 -12.57 12.67 -2.01
CA THR A 77 -11.51 12.36 -1.07
C THR A 77 -10.48 11.46 -1.75
N VAL A 78 -9.19 11.71 -1.51
CA VAL A 78 -8.09 11.01 -2.17
C VAL A 78 -7.50 9.94 -1.26
N LEU A 79 -7.49 8.71 -1.76
CA LEU A 79 -6.76 7.60 -1.16
C LEU A 79 -5.40 7.49 -1.85
N ARG A 80 -4.32 7.63 -1.07
CA ARG A 80 -2.95 7.44 -1.56
C ARG A 80 -2.33 6.25 -0.86
N ILE A 81 -1.75 5.34 -1.63
CA ILE A 81 -0.98 4.21 -1.11
C ILE A 81 0.37 4.23 -1.80
N HIS A 82 1.43 4.36 -1.01
CA HIS A 82 2.81 4.36 -1.49
C HIS A 82 3.53 3.11 -1.00
N ASP A 83 4.38 2.57 -1.85
CA ASP A 83 5.15 1.37 -1.58
C ASP A 83 6.63 1.64 -1.85
N LEU A 84 7.47 1.29 -0.90
CA LEU A 84 8.92 1.39 -1.00
C LEU A 84 9.50 0.03 -1.39
N LYS A 85 10.17 -0.03 -2.53
CA LYS A 85 10.88 -1.23 -2.99
C LYS A 85 12.39 -0.99 -2.95
N THR A 86 13.10 -1.80 -2.20
CA THR A 86 14.56 -1.68 -2.01
C THR A 86 15.35 -2.63 -2.90
N GLY A 87 14.70 -3.64 -3.46
CA GLY A 87 15.32 -4.56 -4.41
C GLY A 87 15.32 -4.01 -5.83
N THR A 88 15.98 -4.72 -6.75
CA THR A 88 16.09 -4.33 -8.15
C THR A 88 15.11 -5.06 -9.07
N THR A 89 14.43 -6.09 -8.56
CA THR A 89 13.42 -6.83 -9.31
C THR A 89 12.24 -5.91 -9.65
N LYS A 90 11.83 -5.91 -10.92
CA LYS A 90 10.73 -5.08 -11.36
C LYS A 90 9.46 -5.40 -10.57
N SER A 91 8.85 -4.36 -10.00
CA SER A 91 7.60 -4.46 -9.26
C SER A 91 6.42 -4.07 -10.13
N ASN A 92 5.22 -4.51 -9.74
CA ASN A 92 3.98 -4.10 -10.37
C ASN A 92 3.00 -3.57 -9.32
N VAL A 93 1.95 -2.92 -9.78
CA VAL A 93 0.97 -2.25 -8.91
C VAL A 93 -0.11 -3.19 -8.36
N ASN A 94 -0.11 -4.47 -8.71
CA ASN A 94 -1.18 -5.40 -8.32
C ASN A 94 -1.36 -5.47 -6.80
N GLN A 95 -0.26 -5.52 -6.05
CA GLN A 95 -0.33 -5.53 -4.59
C GLN A 95 -1.00 -4.27 -4.05
N LEU A 96 -0.69 -3.11 -4.62
CA LEU A 96 -1.28 -1.84 -4.20
C LEU A 96 -2.76 -1.76 -4.56
N GLU A 97 -3.16 -2.34 -5.69
CA GLU A 97 -4.57 -2.44 -6.05
C GLU A 97 -5.33 -3.33 -5.06
N ILE A 98 -4.72 -4.42 -4.61
CA ILE A 98 -5.29 -5.28 -3.56
C ILE A 98 -5.42 -4.49 -2.25
N TYR A 99 -4.44 -3.70 -1.88
CA TYR A 99 -4.50 -2.85 -0.69
C TYR A 99 -5.60 -1.80 -0.79
N ALA A 100 -5.78 -1.19 -1.97
CA ALA A 100 -6.90 -0.27 -2.20
C ALA A 100 -8.24 -1.00 -2.03
N ALA A 101 -8.35 -2.24 -2.50
CA ALA A 101 -9.55 -3.06 -2.31
C ALA A 101 -9.79 -3.38 -0.82
N PHE A 102 -8.75 -3.72 -0.07
CA PHE A 102 -8.87 -3.92 1.39
C PHE A 102 -9.41 -2.65 2.07
N PHE A 103 -8.87 -1.49 1.71
CA PHE A 103 -9.35 -0.22 2.26
C PHE A 103 -10.84 -0.02 1.98
N CYS A 104 -11.25 -0.22 0.73
CA CYS A 104 -12.64 -0.05 0.33
C CYS A 104 -13.58 -1.03 1.05
N LEU A 105 -13.12 -2.26 1.29
CA LEU A 105 -13.89 -3.26 2.04
C LEU A 105 -13.96 -2.92 3.54
N GLU A 106 -12.83 -2.54 4.14
CA GLU A 106 -12.76 -2.21 5.57
C GLU A 106 -13.68 -1.04 5.94
N TYR A 107 -13.71 -0.01 5.10
CA TYR A 107 -14.45 1.22 5.36
C TYR A 107 -15.77 1.31 4.60
N ASP A 108 -16.19 0.24 3.96
CA ASP A 108 -17.44 0.18 3.18
C ASP A 108 -17.53 1.35 2.18
N MET A 109 -16.48 1.53 1.42
CA MET A 109 -16.31 2.66 0.50
C MET A 109 -16.32 2.17 -0.95
N PRO A 110 -17.33 2.51 -1.76
CA PRO A 110 -17.30 2.16 -3.18
C PRO A 110 -16.15 2.86 -3.89
N PRO A 111 -15.35 2.16 -4.71
CA PRO A 111 -14.15 2.75 -5.30
C PRO A 111 -14.40 3.95 -6.21
N HIS A 112 -15.57 4.03 -6.85
CA HIS A 112 -15.90 5.16 -7.72
C HIS A 112 -16.24 6.46 -6.95
N THR A 113 -16.42 6.38 -5.63
CA THR A 113 -16.74 7.55 -4.78
C THR A 113 -15.50 8.28 -4.27
N ILE A 114 -14.32 7.75 -4.54
CA ILE A 114 -13.04 8.31 -4.10
C ILE A 114 -12.07 8.38 -5.27
N ASP A 115 -11.03 9.21 -5.14
CA ASP A 115 -9.90 9.20 -6.06
C ASP A 115 -8.81 8.33 -5.46
N ILE A 116 -8.19 7.46 -6.28
CA ILE A 116 -7.14 6.54 -5.83
C ILE A 116 -5.87 6.83 -6.62
N GLU A 117 -4.76 7.05 -5.91
CA GLU A 117 -3.44 7.15 -6.51
C GLU A 117 -2.47 6.19 -5.81
N LEU A 118 -1.83 5.35 -6.60
CA LEU A 118 -0.88 4.34 -6.14
C LEU A 118 0.51 4.71 -6.62
N ARG A 119 1.53 4.59 -5.76
CA ARG A 119 2.93 4.86 -6.14
C ARG A 119 3.86 3.76 -5.69
N ILE A 120 4.78 3.41 -6.58
CA ILE A 120 5.92 2.55 -6.26
C ILE A 120 7.20 3.39 -6.37
N TYR A 121 7.97 3.42 -5.29
CA TYR A 121 9.28 4.08 -5.24
C TYR A 121 10.35 3.01 -5.33
N GLN A 122 11.09 3.00 -6.42
CA GLN A 122 12.10 1.98 -6.69
C GLN A 122 13.13 2.49 -7.70
N ASN A 123 14.40 2.14 -7.51
CA ASN A 123 15.49 2.43 -8.47
C ASN A 123 15.57 3.93 -8.84
N ASP A 124 15.41 4.80 -7.85
CA ASP A 124 15.43 6.26 -8.00
C ASP A 124 14.37 6.78 -8.97
N PHE A 125 13.27 6.05 -9.08
CA PHE A 125 12.14 6.38 -9.93
C PHE A 125 10.82 6.20 -9.17
N ILE A 126 9.83 7.03 -9.52
CA ILE A 126 8.49 6.96 -8.95
C ILE A 126 7.54 6.51 -10.06
N GLN A 127 6.93 5.33 -9.87
CA GLN A 127 5.86 4.86 -10.74
C GLN A 127 4.53 5.30 -10.13
N ILE A 128 3.79 6.13 -10.85
CA ILE A 128 2.47 6.62 -10.42
C ILE A 128 1.40 5.93 -11.24
N TYR A 129 0.39 5.42 -10.57
CA TYR A 129 -0.71 4.69 -11.20
C TYR A 129 -2.05 5.10 -10.61
N ILE A 130 -3.01 5.39 -11.49
CA ILE A 130 -4.39 5.70 -11.11
C ILE A 130 -5.26 4.56 -11.63
N PRO A 131 -5.72 3.65 -10.74
CA PRO A 131 -6.48 2.49 -11.18
C PRO A 131 -7.88 2.89 -11.66
N ASP A 132 -8.42 2.08 -12.57
CA ASP A 132 -9.83 2.16 -12.90
C ASP A 132 -10.64 1.65 -11.69
N PRO A 133 -11.66 2.40 -11.23
CA PRO A 133 -12.51 1.95 -10.13
C PRO A 133 -13.12 0.57 -10.35
N GLU A 134 -13.43 0.22 -11.60
CA GLU A 134 -13.98 -1.11 -11.92
C GLU A 134 -12.98 -2.23 -11.62
N ASP A 135 -11.69 -2.00 -11.83
CA ASP A 135 -10.66 -3.00 -11.51
C ASP A 135 -10.59 -3.24 -10.00
N ILE A 136 -10.70 -2.18 -9.22
CA ILE A 136 -10.73 -2.30 -7.75
C ILE A 136 -12.00 -3.03 -7.29
N LEU A 137 -13.15 -2.73 -7.90
CA LEU A 137 -14.40 -3.41 -7.59
C LEU A 137 -14.31 -4.91 -7.88
N HIS A 138 -13.70 -5.31 -9.00
CA HIS A 138 -13.47 -6.71 -9.34
C HIS A 138 -12.60 -7.42 -8.31
N ILE A 139 -11.56 -6.74 -7.82
CA ILE A 139 -10.69 -7.29 -6.77
C ILE A 139 -11.48 -7.47 -5.47
N MET A 140 -12.30 -6.47 -5.10
CA MET A 140 -13.16 -6.56 -3.92
C MET A 140 -14.09 -7.78 -4.00
N ASP A 141 -14.73 -8.01 -5.15
CA ASP A 141 -15.62 -9.14 -5.35
C ASP A 141 -14.89 -10.49 -5.22
N LYS A 142 -13.67 -10.57 -5.77
CA LYS A 142 -12.83 -11.77 -5.63
C LYS A 142 -12.43 -12.02 -4.18
N LEU A 143 -12.09 -10.96 -3.44
CA LEU A 143 -11.74 -11.08 -2.03
C LEU A 143 -12.91 -11.54 -1.18
N ILE A 144 -14.10 -11.03 -1.42
CA ILE A 144 -15.32 -11.45 -0.73
C ILE A 144 -15.60 -12.94 -1.00
N THR A 145 -15.49 -13.36 -2.25
CA THR A 145 -15.70 -14.75 -2.65
C THR A 145 -14.66 -15.67 -2.01
N PHE A 146 -13.39 -15.29 -2.07
CA PHE A 146 -12.29 -16.05 -1.50
C PHE A 146 -12.43 -16.22 0.01
N ASP A 147 -12.79 -15.15 0.72
CA ASP A 147 -13.03 -15.16 2.16
C ASP A 147 -14.14 -16.15 2.53
N ARG A 148 -15.24 -16.11 1.78
CA ARG A 148 -16.38 -17.01 2.00
C ARG A 148 -15.98 -18.47 1.78
N LEU A 149 -15.22 -18.75 0.72
CA LEU A 149 -14.78 -20.12 0.41
C LEU A 149 -13.83 -20.67 1.47
N ILE A 150 -12.91 -19.84 1.97
CA ILE A 150 -12.00 -20.26 3.05
C ILE A 150 -12.76 -20.55 4.34
N ASP A 151 -13.71 -19.71 4.71
CA ASP A 151 -14.52 -19.94 5.92
C ASP A 151 -15.37 -21.20 5.80
N GLN A 152 -15.95 -21.47 4.63
CA GLN A 152 -16.66 -22.73 4.38
C GLN A 152 -15.74 -23.93 4.54
N ALA A 153 -14.55 -23.90 3.95
CA ALA A 153 -13.58 -24.98 4.06
C ALA A 153 -13.17 -25.23 5.53
N ARG A 154 -13.01 -24.18 6.31
CA ARG A 154 -12.71 -24.29 7.74
C ARG A 154 -13.85 -24.94 8.52
N GLN A 155 -15.09 -24.55 8.24
CA GLN A 155 -16.27 -25.12 8.88
C GLN A 155 -16.41 -26.61 8.54
N GLU A 156 -16.21 -26.98 7.29
CA GLU A 156 -16.26 -28.39 6.84
C GLU A 156 -15.17 -29.23 7.50
N ALA A 157 -13.98 -28.68 7.70
CA ALA A 157 -12.88 -29.36 8.37
C ALA A 157 -13.15 -29.58 9.86
N LEU A 158 -13.99 -28.76 10.48
CA LEU A 158 -14.34 -28.86 11.91
C LEU A 158 -15.58 -29.77 12.16
N ALA A 159 -16.30 -30.12 11.10
CA ALA A 159 -17.50 -30.92 11.20
C ALA A 159 -17.22 -32.42 11.39
#